data_bd96f91216dc196f388630a90fec3a99
#
_entry.id   bd96f91216dc196f388630a90fec3a99
#
_cell.length_a   1.000
_cell.length_b   1.000
_cell.length_c   1.000
_cell.angle_alpha   90.00
_cell.angle_beta   90.00
_cell.angle_gamma   90.00
#
_symmetry.space_group_name_H-M   'P 1'
#
loop_
_entity.id
_entity.type
_entity.pdbx_description
1 polymer ?
#
loop_
_entity_poly.entity_id
_entity_poly.type
_entity_poly.pdbx_seq_one_letter_code
_entity_poly.pdbx_strand_id
1 'polypeptide(L)'
;MNSETELKASPKGHPKGIYLIFATEMWERFSYYGMRALFSLYMLKALLFDKAYSGQIYGSYTGLVYLTPLIGGYIADRYWGNRRSIIVGASLMAIGQFLLFLSGSFLESIDVATMLMFSGLGFLILGNGFFKPNMSSMVGQLYEPGDSRKDSAYTIFYMGVNVGSFFAPLICGFFGDTGHPSDFKWGFLAGCIGMLLGIVVFIFFKNKYLVTPSGEAIGVIPNNKDLLKTKVKESTDNIISETKNKKGNARQIIIWGMVWILLFFLLYSVLETDIIGAIIFSIAVAAPGYIISDSSLTKIEQSRIWVIYIIAFFVIFFWAAFEQAGASLTYFAEEQTERHIQLFNWTVPTSYFQAINALSIIVFAPVFVFLWTKLGKRGKEPASPIKQAIGLFLLALGYLIIAFGVKGLAPGVKVSMLWLISLYVIHTFGELCLSPIGLSMVNKLAPLRFASLLMAVWYLSTAAANKFAGTLSSYYPEPIIELSLVQSVEKENSLTLLPEDFKELVTQKDGTAVIPFDRITFSKIENQNLKTEVQRNLEKQQLENPKTFIGYQISNLYDFFMLFVFMAGAASVILFFLSRRLLKMMHGIK
;
A
#
# COMPACT_ATOMS: atom_id res chain seq x y z
N MET A 1 36.11 49.51 -1.29
CA MET A 1 34.65 49.49 -1.00
C MET A 1 34.24 48.04 -0.83
N ASN A 2 34.24 47.58 0.42
CA ASN A 2 33.88 46.23 0.79
C ASN A 2 32.35 46.11 0.75
N SER A 3 31.85 45.30 -0.17
CA SER A 3 30.46 44.82 -0.09
C SER A 3 30.42 43.66 0.89
N GLU A 4 30.18 43.94 2.16
CA GLU A 4 29.71 42.94 3.13
C GLU A 4 28.37 42.41 2.64
N THR A 5 28.41 41.18 2.14
CA THR A 5 27.20 40.40 1.91
C THR A 5 26.62 40.10 3.30
N GLU A 6 25.65 40.92 3.73
CA GLU A 6 24.85 40.61 4.92
C GLU A 6 24.29 39.21 4.77
N LEU A 7 24.84 38.26 5.50
CA LEU A 7 24.25 36.95 5.77
C LEU A 7 22.92 37.24 6.48
N LYS A 8 21.81 37.31 5.72
CA LYS A 8 20.46 37.33 6.28
C LYS A 8 20.34 36.15 7.22
N ALA A 9 20.24 36.45 8.51
CA ALA A 9 20.01 35.44 9.53
C ALA A 9 18.85 34.56 9.10
N SER A 10 19.08 33.26 8.99
CA SER A 10 18.04 32.30 8.59
C SER A 10 16.84 32.46 9.55
N PRO A 11 15.62 32.59 9.03
CA PRO A 11 14.45 32.78 9.87
C PRO A 11 14.34 31.64 10.88
N LYS A 12 14.16 31.96 12.15
CA LYS A 12 13.96 30.97 13.23
C LYS A 12 12.64 30.24 13.00
N GLY A 13 12.68 28.91 12.81
CA GLY A 13 11.49 28.06 12.66
C GLY A 13 11.09 27.75 11.21
N HIS A 14 10.06 26.94 11.06
CA HIS A 14 9.52 26.53 9.77
C HIS A 14 8.45 27.50 9.25
N PRO A 15 8.27 27.66 7.93
CA PRO A 15 7.14 28.39 7.36
C PRO A 15 5.80 27.81 7.83
N LYS A 16 4.82 28.66 8.13
CA LYS A 16 3.48 28.20 8.59
C LYS A 16 2.77 27.28 7.58
N GLY A 17 3.12 27.36 6.30
CA GLY A 17 2.62 26.47 5.26
C GLY A 17 2.89 24.99 5.50
N ILE A 18 4.00 24.63 6.18
CA ILE A 18 4.29 23.22 6.47
C ILE A 18 3.26 22.61 7.42
N TYR A 19 2.75 23.38 8.40
CA TYR A 19 1.72 22.89 9.33
C TYR A 19 0.35 22.74 8.64
N LEU A 20 0.07 23.56 7.63
CA LEU A 20 -1.12 23.38 6.78
C LEU A 20 -1.00 22.10 5.95
N ILE A 21 0.16 21.88 5.32
CA ILE A 21 0.43 20.66 4.57
C ILE A 21 0.34 19.43 5.48
N PHE A 22 0.96 19.49 6.67
CA PHE A 22 0.85 18.45 7.71
C PHE A 22 -0.60 18.12 8.04
N ALA A 23 -1.42 19.13 8.37
CA ALA A 23 -2.82 18.91 8.75
C ALA A 23 -3.65 18.34 7.61
N THR A 24 -3.45 18.83 6.39
CA THR A 24 -4.19 18.34 5.21
C THR A 24 -3.80 16.90 4.86
N GLU A 25 -2.52 16.56 4.89
CA GLU A 25 -2.03 15.19 4.67
C GLU A 25 -2.50 14.25 5.78
N MET A 26 -2.47 14.69 7.04
CA MET A 26 -2.95 13.91 8.18
C MET A 26 -4.42 13.48 7.98
N TRP A 27 -5.30 14.40 7.57
CA TRP A 27 -6.71 14.10 7.32
C TRP A 27 -6.92 13.19 6.11
N GLU A 28 -6.13 13.37 5.06
CA GLU A 28 -6.18 12.49 3.89
C GLU A 28 -5.71 11.08 4.27
N ARG A 29 -4.61 10.95 5.00
CA ARG A 29 -4.12 9.66 5.49
C ARG A 29 -5.12 9.01 6.45
N PHE A 30 -5.76 9.80 7.31
CA PHE A 30 -6.87 9.32 8.14
C PHE A 30 -7.98 8.70 7.28
N SER A 31 -8.43 9.38 6.25
CA SER A 31 -9.46 8.87 5.33
C SER A 31 -9.00 7.57 4.64
N TYR A 32 -7.80 7.54 4.09
CA TYR A 32 -7.26 6.40 3.36
C TYR A 32 -7.06 5.16 4.26
N TYR A 33 -6.35 5.31 5.38
CA TYR A 33 -6.05 4.18 6.26
C TYR A 33 -7.27 3.71 7.07
N GLY A 34 -8.22 4.61 7.36
CA GLY A 34 -9.49 4.25 8.00
C GLY A 34 -10.33 3.34 7.10
N MET A 35 -10.49 3.71 5.83
CA MET A 35 -11.16 2.87 4.85
C MET A 35 -10.41 1.54 4.67
N ARG A 36 -9.09 1.60 4.47
CA ARG A 36 -8.27 0.41 4.27
C ARG A 36 -8.38 -0.61 5.41
N ALA A 37 -8.45 -0.14 6.66
CA ALA A 37 -8.55 -1.00 7.83
C ALA A 37 -9.86 -1.78 7.90
N LEU A 38 -10.94 -1.24 7.32
CA LEU A 38 -12.26 -1.83 7.29
C LEU A 38 -12.55 -2.61 6.00
N PHE A 39 -11.85 -2.28 4.92
CA PHE A 39 -12.24 -2.66 3.56
C PHE A 39 -12.32 -4.19 3.35
N SER A 40 -11.30 -4.93 3.77
CA SER A 40 -11.30 -6.39 3.65
C SER A 40 -12.39 -7.05 4.50
N LEU A 41 -12.61 -6.54 5.72
CA LEU A 41 -13.68 -7.02 6.60
C LEU A 41 -15.07 -6.71 6.02
N TYR A 42 -15.23 -5.52 5.44
CA TYR A 42 -16.47 -5.13 4.77
C TYR A 42 -16.82 -6.06 3.61
N MET A 43 -15.85 -6.37 2.75
CA MET A 43 -16.06 -7.31 1.63
C MET A 43 -16.45 -8.70 2.13
N LEU A 44 -15.80 -9.21 3.18
CA LEU A 44 -16.10 -10.54 3.71
C LEU A 44 -17.42 -10.61 4.47
N LYS A 45 -17.67 -9.65 5.39
CA LYS A 45 -18.77 -9.75 6.36
C LYS A 45 -20.07 -9.10 5.88
N ALA A 46 -19.97 -8.03 5.08
CA ALA A 46 -21.13 -7.28 4.63
C ALA A 46 -21.54 -7.63 3.19
N LEU A 47 -20.55 -7.76 2.28
CA LEU A 47 -20.81 -8.15 0.89
C LEU A 47 -20.71 -9.66 0.66
N LEU A 48 -20.28 -10.41 1.66
CA LEU A 48 -20.15 -11.86 1.62
C LEU A 48 -19.24 -12.40 0.49
N PHE A 49 -18.25 -11.62 0.08
CA PHE A 49 -17.26 -12.09 -0.90
C PHE A 49 -16.34 -13.13 -0.26
N ASP A 50 -15.81 -14.05 -1.07
CA ASP A 50 -14.76 -14.95 -0.63
C ASP A 50 -13.41 -14.22 -0.43
N LYS A 51 -12.50 -14.85 0.33
CA LYS A 51 -11.19 -14.27 0.67
C LYS A 51 -10.31 -14.07 -0.56
N ALA A 52 -10.38 -14.98 -1.52
CA ALA A 52 -9.56 -14.91 -2.73
C ALA A 52 -10.00 -13.72 -3.60
N TYR A 53 -11.29 -13.55 -3.82
CA TYR A 53 -11.85 -12.42 -4.56
C TYR A 53 -11.62 -11.09 -3.84
N SER A 54 -11.86 -11.05 -2.52
CA SER A 54 -11.58 -9.89 -1.68
C SER A 54 -10.11 -9.47 -1.74
N GLY A 55 -9.20 -10.43 -1.68
CA GLY A 55 -7.77 -10.20 -1.81
C GLY A 55 -7.37 -9.63 -3.17
N GLN A 56 -7.96 -10.14 -4.26
CA GLN A 56 -7.73 -9.62 -5.61
C GLN A 56 -8.25 -8.19 -5.79
N ILE A 57 -9.44 -7.87 -5.25
CA ILE A 57 -9.98 -6.50 -5.25
C ILE A 57 -9.07 -5.57 -4.45
N TYR A 58 -8.68 -5.99 -3.23
CA TYR A 58 -7.78 -5.22 -2.39
C TYR A 58 -6.45 -4.90 -3.11
N GLY A 59 -5.81 -5.90 -3.71
CA GLY A 59 -4.56 -5.72 -4.44
C GLY A 59 -4.73 -4.86 -5.69
N SER A 60 -5.84 -4.99 -6.41
CA SER A 60 -6.15 -4.17 -7.58
C SER A 60 -6.38 -2.71 -7.21
N TYR A 61 -7.15 -2.45 -6.16
CA TYR A 61 -7.39 -1.11 -5.63
C TYR A 61 -6.08 -0.45 -5.18
N THR A 62 -5.33 -1.10 -4.29
CA THR A 62 -4.08 -0.54 -3.76
C THR A 62 -3.01 -0.39 -4.84
N GLY A 63 -2.93 -1.31 -5.80
CA GLY A 63 -2.04 -1.20 -6.97
C GLY A 63 -2.36 0.02 -7.84
N LEU A 64 -3.63 0.24 -8.17
CA LEU A 64 -4.07 1.39 -8.97
C LEU A 64 -3.88 2.72 -8.25
N VAL A 65 -4.04 2.77 -6.93
CA VAL A 65 -3.77 3.96 -6.11
C VAL A 65 -2.30 4.43 -6.24
N TYR A 66 -1.35 3.51 -6.47
CA TYR A 66 0.06 3.86 -6.71
C TYR A 66 0.38 4.11 -8.19
N LEU A 67 -0.47 3.72 -9.11
CA LEU A 67 -0.30 3.97 -10.55
C LEU A 67 -0.82 5.36 -10.96
N THR A 68 -1.98 5.79 -10.45
CA THR A 68 -2.66 7.05 -10.85
C THR A 68 -1.90 8.34 -10.50
N PRO A 69 -1.01 8.41 -9.47
CA PRO A 69 -0.17 9.58 -9.21
C PRO A 69 0.70 10.03 -10.39
N LEU A 70 1.06 9.11 -11.29
CA LEU A 70 1.82 9.45 -12.51
C LEU A 70 1.02 10.37 -13.42
N ILE A 71 -0.28 10.12 -13.57
CA ILE A 71 -1.19 10.90 -14.41
C ILE A 71 -1.54 12.21 -13.71
N GLY A 72 -1.89 12.15 -12.41
CA GLY A 72 -2.32 13.31 -11.65
C GLY A 72 -1.20 14.35 -11.46
N GLY A 73 0.05 13.91 -11.24
CA GLY A 73 1.21 14.80 -11.21
C GLY A 73 1.45 15.49 -12.55
N TYR A 74 1.42 14.75 -13.65
CA TYR A 74 1.58 15.32 -14.99
C TYR A 74 0.53 16.39 -15.32
N ILE A 75 -0.75 16.14 -14.98
CA ILE A 75 -1.83 17.11 -15.21
C ILE A 75 -1.64 18.36 -14.33
N ALA A 76 -1.21 18.17 -13.08
CA ALA A 76 -0.97 19.29 -12.17
C ALA A 76 0.17 20.18 -12.65
N ASP A 77 1.30 19.60 -13.04
CA ASP A 77 2.48 20.34 -13.45
C ASP A 77 2.25 21.13 -14.76
N ARG A 78 1.39 20.61 -15.63
CA ARG A 78 1.22 21.18 -16.96
C ARG A 78 -0.01 22.06 -17.12
N TYR A 79 -1.11 21.78 -16.40
CA TYR A 79 -2.41 22.41 -16.68
C TYR A 79 -3.07 23.04 -15.46
N TRP A 80 -3.09 22.39 -14.30
CA TRP A 80 -3.96 22.78 -13.18
C TRP A 80 -3.25 23.48 -12.03
N GLY A 81 -1.96 23.24 -11.86
CA GLY A 81 -1.21 23.58 -10.65
C GLY A 81 -1.58 22.67 -9.48
N ASN A 82 -0.68 22.62 -8.48
CA ASN A 82 -0.82 21.71 -7.34
C ASN A 82 -2.07 22.01 -6.49
N ARG A 83 -2.38 23.30 -6.25
CA ARG A 83 -3.52 23.71 -5.40
C ARG A 83 -4.86 23.20 -5.92
N ARG A 84 -5.10 23.34 -7.22
CA ARG A 84 -6.35 22.90 -7.85
C ARG A 84 -6.42 21.38 -7.88
N SER A 85 -5.33 20.71 -8.21
CA SER A 85 -5.24 19.27 -8.25
C SER A 85 -5.51 18.65 -6.87
N ILE A 86 -4.96 19.23 -5.79
CA ILE A 86 -5.22 18.79 -4.41
C ILE A 86 -6.71 18.90 -4.06
N ILE A 87 -7.36 20.03 -4.38
CA ILE A 87 -8.79 20.24 -4.08
C ILE A 87 -9.66 19.23 -4.85
N VAL A 88 -9.40 19.08 -6.16
CA VAL A 88 -10.14 18.10 -6.99
C VAL A 88 -9.91 16.68 -6.48
N GLY A 89 -8.66 16.30 -6.22
CA GLY A 89 -8.31 14.99 -5.69
C GLY A 89 -9.01 14.70 -4.36
N ALA A 90 -8.93 15.62 -3.42
CA ALA A 90 -9.58 15.49 -2.12
C ALA A 90 -11.12 15.41 -2.23
N SER A 91 -11.73 16.19 -3.13
CA SER A 91 -13.18 16.14 -3.38
C SER A 91 -13.61 14.78 -3.96
N LEU A 92 -12.86 14.25 -4.92
CA LEU A 92 -13.10 12.90 -5.47
C LEU A 92 -12.98 11.84 -4.38
N MET A 93 -11.97 11.95 -3.51
CA MET A 93 -11.81 11.00 -2.39
C MET A 93 -12.96 11.09 -1.38
N ALA A 94 -13.45 12.30 -1.07
CA ALA A 94 -14.62 12.48 -0.20
C ALA A 94 -15.87 11.85 -0.81
N ILE A 95 -16.11 12.04 -2.12
CA ILE A 95 -17.20 11.36 -2.87
C ILE A 95 -17.03 9.84 -2.81
N GLY A 96 -15.80 9.33 -3.01
CA GLY A 96 -15.51 7.90 -2.93
C GLY A 96 -15.85 7.31 -1.56
N GLN A 97 -15.45 7.95 -0.47
CA GLN A 97 -15.80 7.54 0.89
C GLN A 97 -17.33 7.60 1.15
N PHE A 98 -17.98 8.62 0.62
CA PHE A 98 -19.44 8.73 0.74
C PHE A 98 -20.17 7.62 -0.04
N LEU A 99 -19.67 7.23 -1.21
CA LEU A 99 -20.20 6.09 -1.95
C LEU A 99 -20.00 4.76 -1.20
N LEU A 100 -18.88 4.59 -0.48
CA LEU A 100 -18.70 3.43 0.40
C LEU A 100 -19.66 3.45 1.60
N PHE A 101 -19.94 4.64 2.17
CA PHE A 101 -20.99 4.78 3.18
C PHE A 101 -22.37 4.37 2.62
N LEU A 102 -22.71 4.80 1.42
CA LEU A 102 -23.97 4.39 0.77
C LEU A 102 -23.96 2.88 0.47
N SER A 103 -22.85 2.32 0.00
CA SER A 103 -22.69 0.89 -0.22
C SER A 103 -23.05 0.08 1.04
N GLY A 104 -22.50 0.45 2.20
CA GLY A 104 -22.85 -0.17 3.49
C GLY A 104 -24.26 0.16 4.00
N SER A 105 -24.98 1.08 3.36
CA SER A 105 -26.37 1.42 3.71
C SER A 105 -27.40 0.65 2.89
N PHE A 106 -26.99 0.07 1.75
CA PHE A 106 -27.88 -0.66 0.83
C PHE A 106 -27.60 -2.18 0.82
N LEU A 107 -27.25 -2.75 1.97
CA LEU A 107 -26.92 -4.19 2.09
C LEU A 107 -28.11 -5.13 1.82
N GLU A 108 -29.34 -4.62 1.78
CA GLU A 108 -30.54 -5.40 1.37
C GLU A 108 -30.44 -5.82 -0.12
N SER A 109 -29.68 -5.08 -0.94
CA SER A 109 -29.38 -5.42 -2.32
C SER A 109 -27.87 -5.47 -2.52
N ILE A 110 -27.29 -6.66 -2.47
CA ILE A 110 -25.83 -6.87 -2.61
C ILE A 110 -25.31 -6.33 -3.95
N ASP A 111 -26.07 -6.43 -5.02
CA ASP A 111 -25.69 -5.90 -6.34
C ASP A 111 -25.53 -4.37 -6.31
N VAL A 112 -26.49 -3.65 -5.68
CA VAL A 112 -26.42 -2.20 -5.54
C VAL A 112 -25.26 -1.81 -4.61
N ALA A 113 -25.10 -2.51 -3.50
CA ALA A 113 -23.98 -2.28 -2.57
C ALA A 113 -22.63 -2.49 -3.27
N THR A 114 -22.50 -3.55 -4.05
CA THR A 114 -21.30 -3.87 -4.83
C THR A 114 -21.00 -2.80 -5.89
N MET A 115 -22.01 -2.37 -6.63
CA MET A 115 -21.86 -1.30 -7.64
C MET A 115 -21.41 0.02 -6.99
N LEU A 116 -21.98 0.39 -5.85
CA LEU A 116 -21.60 1.58 -5.10
C LEU A 116 -20.17 1.46 -4.55
N MET A 117 -19.79 0.27 -4.07
CA MET A 117 -18.41 0.01 -3.62
C MET A 117 -17.40 0.23 -4.75
N PHE A 118 -17.60 -0.43 -5.91
CA PHE A 118 -16.65 -0.27 -7.03
C PHE A 118 -16.61 1.18 -7.56
N SER A 119 -17.76 1.86 -7.59
CA SER A 119 -17.81 3.28 -7.95
C SER A 119 -16.99 4.11 -6.94
N GLY A 120 -17.19 3.87 -5.64
CA GLY A 120 -16.43 4.51 -4.56
C GLY A 120 -14.93 4.31 -4.69
N LEU A 121 -14.48 3.07 -4.95
CA LEU A 121 -13.07 2.75 -5.20
C LEU A 121 -12.51 3.50 -6.41
N GLY A 122 -13.28 3.60 -7.50
CA GLY A 122 -12.89 4.37 -8.69
C GLY A 122 -12.62 5.85 -8.36
N PHE A 123 -13.51 6.48 -7.60
CA PHE A 123 -13.31 7.86 -7.14
C PHE A 123 -12.11 8.01 -6.20
N LEU A 124 -11.87 7.05 -5.31
CA LEU A 124 -10.70 7.04 -4.41
C LEU A 124 -9.39 6.91 -5.19
N ILE A 125 -9.33 6.02 -6.18
CA ILE A 125 -8.16 5.82 -7.04
C ILE A 125 -7.83 7.10 -7.80
N LEU A 126 -8.81 7.69 -8.47
CA LEU A 126 -8.63 8.93 -9.23
C LEU A 126 -8.25 10.10 -8.32
N GLY A 127 -8.93 10.22 -7.18
CA GLY A 127 -8.70 11.29 -6.21
C GLY A 127 -7.28 11.24 -5.62
N ASN A 128 -6.81 10.06 -5.23
CA ASN A 128 -5.45 9.89 -4.72
C ASN A 128 -4.39 10.26 -5.78
N GLY A 129 -4.65 9.92 -7.04
CA GLY A 129 -3.80 10.28 -8.15
C GLY A 129 -3.56 11.80 -8.26
N PHE A 130 -4.58 12.61 -8.05
CA PHE A 130 -4.46 14.08 -8.07
C PHE A 130 -3.96 14.66 -6.75
N PHE A 131 -4.15 14.01 -5.63
CA PHE A 131 -3.79 14.53 -4.31
C PHE A 131 -2.32 14.28 -3.97
N LYS A 132 -1.91 13.02 -3.92
CA LYS A 132 -0.66 12.55 -3.33
C LYS A 132 0.62 13.17 -3.92
N PRO A 133 0.84 13.19 -5.26
CA PRO A 133 2.07 13.74 -5.83
C PRO A 133 2.16 15.26 -5.62
N ASN A 134 1.02 15.93 -5.60
CA ASN A 134 0.94 17.38 -5.53
C ASN A 134 1.16 17.93 -4.12
N MET A 135 0.72 17.20 -3.09
CA MET A 135 0.94 17.57 -1.70
C MET A 135 2.43 17.50 -1.34
N SER A 136 3.10 16.41 -1.66
CA SER A 136 4.54 16.25 -1.40
C SER A 136 5.41 17.24 -2.17
N SER A 137 5.04 17.59 -3.41
CA SER A 137 5.73 18.59 -4.22
C SER A 137 5.69 19.97 -3.57
N MET A 138 4.58 20.36 -2.95
CA MET A 138 4.43 21.67 -2.30
C MET A 138 5.32 21.84 -1.07
N VAL A 139 5.70 20.76 -0.37
CA VAL A 139 6.66 20.85 0.75
C VAL A 139 7.96 21.50 0.29
N GLY A 140 8.48 21.03 -0.85
CA GLY A 140 9.73 21.56 -1.40
C GLY A 140 9.67 23.02 -1.85
N GLN A 141 8.49 23.49 -2.29
CA GLN A 141 8.27 24.85 -2.78
C GLN A 141 8.18 25.90 -1.66
N LEU A 142 7.97 25.49 -0.41
CA LEU A 142 7.95 26.39 0.75
C LEU A 142 9.34 26.93 1.15
N TYR A 143 10.42 26.35 0.61
CA TYR A 143 11.80 26.64 1.00
C TYR A 143 12.61 27.09 -0.21
N GLU A 144 13.59 27.96 0.02
CA GLU A 144 14.55 28.34 -0.99
C GLU A 144 15.46 27.17 -1.38
N PRO A 145 16.01 27.15 -2.61
CA PRO A 145 17.02 26.19 -2.99
C PRO A 145 18.22 26.22 -2.02
N GLY A 146 18.58 25.07 -1.44
CA GLY A 146 19.69 24.96 -0.48
C GLY A 146 19.34 25.24 0.98
N ASP A 147 18.07 25.53 1.31
CA ASP A 147 17.65 25.69 2.71
C ASP A 147 17.76 24.36 3.47
N SER A 148 18.61 24.33 4.51
CA SER A 148 18.89 23.14 5.32
C SER A 148 17.66 22.63 6.11
N ARG A 149 16.64 23.45 6.30
CA ARG A 149 15.39 23.08 6.98
C ARG A 149 14.48 22.21 6.13
N LYS A 150 14.74 22.11 4.83
CA LYS A 150 13.91 21.33 3.89
C LYS A 150 13.80 19.85 4.28
N ASP A 151 14.90 19.24 4.74
CA ASP A 151 14.89 17.83 5.17
C ASP A 151 14.02 17.62 6.42
N SER A 152 14.12 18.52 7.40
CA SER A 152 13.26 18.47 8.57
C SER A 152 11.78 18.77 8.25
N ALA A 153 11.50 19.55 7.20
CA ALA A 153 10.13 19.76 6.73
C ALA A 153 9.49 18.47 6.18
N TYR A 154 10.23 17.68 5.41
CA TYR A 154 9.75 16.36 4.99
C TYR A 154 9.54 15.42 6.17
N THR A 155 10.31 15.55 7.24
CA THR A 155 10.08 14.80 8.49
C THR A 155 8.76 15.21 9.15
N ILE A 156 8.45 16.51 9.22
CA ILE A 156 7.16 17.02 9.74
C ILE A 156 6.01 16.49 8.86
N PHE A 157 6.14 16.56 7.55
CA PHE A 157 5.16 16.02 6.60
C PHE A 157 4.91 14.52 6.85
N TYR A 158 5.98 13.73 6.97
CA TYR A 158 5.90 12.30 7.23
C TYR A 158 5.28 11.98 8.61
N MET A 159 5.49 12.85 9.60
CA MET A 159 4.81 12.72 10.89
C MET A 159 3.29 12.90 10.73
N GLY A 160 2.83 13.82 9.89
CA GLY A 160 1.41 13.97 9.55
C GLY A 160 0.81 12.69 8.97
N VAL A 161 1.53 12.03 8.06
CA VAL A 161 1.15 10.71 7.51
C VAL A 161 0.93 9.70 8.64
N ASN A 162 1.89 9.58 9.56
CA ASN A 162 1.83 8.55 10.62
C ASN A 162 0.78 8.87 11.71
N VAL A 163 0.58 10.14 12.05
CA VAL A 163 -0.49 10.54 12.97
C VAL A 163 -1.85 10.20 12.39
N GLY A 164 -2.11 10.55 11.11
CA GLY A 164 -3.34 10.17 10.41
C GLY A 164 -3.53 8.65 10.36
N SER A 165 -2.49 7.91 9.99
CA SER A 165 -2.52 6.44 9.91
C SER A 165 -2.75 5.75 11.25
N PHE A 166 -2.29 6.34 12.35
CA PHE A 166 -2.48 5.80 13.69
C PHE A 166 -3.92 5.96 14.16
N PHE A 167 -4.49 7.18 14.07
CA PHE A 167 -5.85 7.43 14.55
C PHE A 167 -6.93 6.84 13.64
N ALA A 168 -6.64 6.64 12.36
CA ALA A 168 -7.60 6.18 11.38
C ALA A 168 -8.22 4.80 11.71
N PRO A 169 -7.44 3.71 11.90
CA PRO A 169 -8.00 2.41 12.25
C PRO A 169 -8.73 2.42 13.60
N LEU A 170 -8.29 3.25 14.54
CA LEU A 170 -8.90 3.36 15.86
C LEU A 170 -10.28 4.02 15.78
N ILE A 171 -10.38 5.17 15.11
CA ILE A 171 -11.64 5.94 15.06
C ILE A 171 -12.61 5.29 14.06
N CYS A 172 -12.18 4.99 12.83
CA CYS A 172 -13.04 4.35 11.85
C CYS A 172 -13.45 2.93 12.30
N GLY A 173 -12.54 2.21 12.96
CA GLY A 173 -12.83 0.90 13.53
C GLY A 173 -13.81 0.95 14.70
N PHE A 174 -13.70 1.95 15.57
CA PHE A 174 -14.63 2.13 16.67
C PHE A 174 -16.10 2.27 16.19
N PHE A 175 -16.30 2.98 15.07
CA PHE A 175 -17.64 3.16 14.51
C PHE A 175 -18.05 2.04 13.53
N GLY A 176 -17.09 1.39 12.84
CA GLY A 176 -17.36 0.48 11.73
C GLY A 176 -17.12 -0.99 12.03
N ASP A 177 -16.19 -1.34 12.93
CA ASP A 177 -15.82 -2.73 13.26
C ASP A 177 -16.42 -3.14 14.62
N THR A 178 -17.73 -3.05 14.73
CA THR A 178 -18.51 -3.33 15.96
C THR A 178 -18.94 -4.79 16.09
N GLY A 179 -18.72 -5.59 15.02
CA GLY A 179 -19.24 -6.95 14.90
C GLY A 179 -20.56 -7.03 14.08
N HIS A 180 -21.23 -5.93 13.82
CA HIS A 180 -22.41 -5.87 12.97
C HIS A 180 -22.06 -5.40 11.55
N PRO A 181 -22.37 -6.18 10.48
CA PRO A 181 -22.01 -5.83 9.11
C PRO A 181 -22.55 -4.47 8.64
N SER A 182 -23.72 -4.05 9.13
CA SER A 182 -24.34 -2.76 8.80
C SER A 182 -23.54 -1.55 9.31
N ASP A 183 -22.66 -1.73 10.29
CA ASP A 183 -21.98 -0.62 10.95
C ASP A 183 -20.72 -0.16 10.19
N PHE A 184 -20.19 -0.99 9.27
CA PHE A 184 -19.06 -0.58 8.42
C PHE A 184 -19.30 0.77 7.74
N LYS A 185 -20.55 1.08 7.39
CA LYS A 185 -20.91 2.39 6.81
C LYS A 185 -20.46 3.57 7.68
N TRP A 186 -20.56 3.47 8.99
CA TRP A 186 -20.18 4.56 9.90
C TRP A 186 -18.67 4.79 9.91
N GLY A 187 -17.88 3.73 9.78
CA GLY A 187 -16.43 3.85 9.61
C GLY A 187 -16.04 4.55 8.31
N PHE A 188 -16.72 4.23 7.19
CA PHE A 188 -16.53 4.94 5.92
C PHE A 188 -16.98 6.40 5.99
N LEU A 189 -18.09 6.69 6.69
CA LEU A 189 -18.56 8.05 6.93
C LEU A 189 -17.54 8.86 7.75
N ALA A 190 -16.94 8.26 8.77
CA ALA A 190 -15.87 8.91 9.55
C ALA A 190 -14.67 9.26 8.66
N GLY A 191 -14.28 8.34 7.74
CA GLY A 191 -13.26 8.61 6.71
C GLY A 191 -13.64 9.75 5.76
N CYS A 192 -14.92 9.83 5.36
CA CYS A 192 -15.47 10.93 4.54
C CYS A 192 -15.38 12.27 5.27
N ILE A 193 -15.83 12.32 6.53
CA ILE A 193 -15.77 13.53 7.37
C ILE A 193 -14.32 13.99 7.52
N GLY A 194 -13.39 13.08 7.80
CA GLY A 194 -11.96 13.40 7.86
C GLY A 194 -11.45 14.05 6.59
N MET A 195 -11.84 13.51 5.41
CA MET A 195 -11.45 14.09 4.13
C MET A 195 -12.05 15.50 3.93
N LEU A 196 -13.31 15.70 4.27
CA LEU A 196 -13.97 17.00 4.20
C LEU A 196 -13.31 18.03 5.11
N LEU A 197 -12.91 17.64 6.34
CA LEU A 197 -12.15 18.50 7.25
C LEU A 197 -10.81 18.92 6.62
N GLY A 198 -10.09 17.98 6.00
CA GLY A 198 -8.86 18.28 5.26
C GLY A 198 -9.07 19.29 4.14
N ILE A 199 -10.13 19.12 3.34
CA ILE A 199 -10.50 20.06 2.26
C ILE A 199 -10.80 21.45 2.81
N VAL A 200 -11.61 21.54 3.84
CA VAL A 200 -12.02 22.81 4.48
C VAL A 200 -10.78 23.55 4.99
N VAL A 201 -9.94 22.88 5.77
CA VAL A 201 -8.68 23.45 6.29
C VAL A 201 -7.79 23.96 5.13
N PHE A 202 -7.63 23.13 4.09
CA PHE A 202 -6.82 23.51 2.93
C PHE A 202 -7.38 24.76 2.21
N ILE A 203 -8.68 24.79 1.90
CA ILE A 203 -9.32 25.89 1.16
C ILE A 203 -9.21 27.20 1.92
N PHE A 204 -9.48 27.20 3.24
CA PHE A 204 -9.46 28.43 4.03
C PHE A 204 -8.05 29.02 4.21
N PHE A 205 -7.03 28.16 4.36
CA PHE A 205 -5.70 28.60 4.73
C PHE A 205 -4.67 28.62 3.60
N LYS A 206 -4.95 27.99 2.43
CA LYS A 206 -4.00 27.90 1.31
C LYS A 206 -3.47 29.25 0.82
N ASN A 207 -4.33 30.29 0.75
CA ASN A 207 -3.92 31.59 0.26
C ASN A 207 -3.04 32.37 1.25
N LYS A 208 -3.22 32.11 2.54
CA LYS A 208 -2.48 32.80 3.62
C LYS A 208 -1.11 32.15 3.88
N TYR A 209 -1.01 30.82 3.80
CA TYR A 209 0.16 30.11 4.27
C TYR A 209 0.98 29.40 3.20
N LEU A 210 0.40 29.10 2.02
CA LEU A 210 1.13 28.45 0.93
C LEU A 210 1.76 29.50 0.01
N VAL A 211 2.80 30.13 0.54
CA VAL A 211 3.56 31.17 -0.15
C VAL A 211 5.05 30.88 -0.06
N THR A 212 5.81 31.31 -1.06
CA THR A 212 7.28 31.28 -1.03
C THR A 212 7.81 32.21 0.07
N PRO A 213 9.09 32.13 0.43
CA PRO A 213 9.72 33.10 1.33
C PRO A 213 9.62 34.56 0.83
N SER A 214 9.50 34.77 -0.49
CA SER A 214 9.26 36.08 -1.12
C SER A 214 7.79 36.55 -1.09
N GLY A 215 6.86 35.70 -0.59
CA GLY A 215 5.43 36.02 -0.51
C GLY A 215 4.61 35.64 -1.75
N GLU A 216 5.20 35.01 -2.74
CA GLU A 216 4.50 34.57 -3.94
C GLU A 216 3.70 33.27 -3.67
N ALA A 217 2.52 33.16 -4.26
CA ALA A 217 1.66 31.98 -4.09
C ALA A 217 2.28 30.74 -4.78
N ILE A 218 2.49 29.65 -4.02
CA ILE A 218 2.98 28.37 -4.54
C ILE A 218 1.84 27.48 -5.02
N GLY A 219 2.14 26.57 -5.95
CA GLY A 219 1.19 25.56 -6.46
C GLY A 219 0.04 26.13 -7.28
N VAL A 220 0.18 27.35 -7.81
CA VAL A 220 -0.78 28.00 -8.73
C VAL A 220 -0.62 27.48 -10.15
N ILE A 221 -1.57 27.79 -11.02
CA ILE A 221 -1.54 27.40 -12.43
C ILE A 221 -0.25 27.94 -13.07
N PRO A 222 0.51 27.10 -13.80
CA PRO A 222 1.72 27.52 -14.48
C PRO A 222 1.44 28.68 -15.45
N ASN A 223 2.18 29.77 -15.31
CA ASN A 223 2.01 30.93 -16.18
C ASN A 223 2.68 30.63 -17.53
N ASN A 224 2.05 31.00 -18.65
CA ASN A 224 2.61 30.79 -20.00
C ASN A 224 4.03 31.36 -20.17
N LYS A 225 4.38 32.45 -19.43
CA LYS A 225 5.73 33.00 -19.40
C LYS A 225 6.77 32.09 -18.76
N ASP A 226 6.38 31.32 -17.75
CA ASP A 226 7.31 30.38 -17.07
C ASP A 226 7.48 29.11 -17.89
N LEU A 227 6.42 28.64 -18.55
CA LEU A 227 6.51 27.56 -19.54
C LEU A 227 7.37 27.95 -20.75
N LEU A 228 7.35 29.21 -21.18
CA LEU A 228 8.22 29.73 -22.22
C LEU A 228 9.67 29.84 -21.76
N LYS A 229 9.94 30.29 -20.50
CA LYS A 229 11.29 30.34 -19.94
C LYS A 229 11.90 28.95 -19.78
N THR A 230 11.12 27.98 -19.33
CA THR A 230 11.56 26.57 -19.24
C THR A 230 11.83 26.02 -20.64
N LYS A 231 10.95 26.28 -21.62
CA LYS A 231 11.17 25.91 -23.02
C LYS A 231 12.39 26.64 -23.66
N VAL A 232 12.60 27.90 -23.35
CA VAL A 232 13.75 28.66 -23.88
C VAL A 232 15.05 28.15 -23.27
N LYS A 233 15.08 27.81 -21.97
CA LYS A 233 16.25 27.22 -21.31
C LYS A 233 16.54 25.79 -21.81
N GLU A 234 15.50 24.98 -22.02
CA GLU A 234 15.61 23.69 -22.70
C GLU A 234 16.00 23.83 -24.18
N SER A 235 15.52 24.86 -24.87
CA SER A 235 15.80 25.09 -26.30
C SER A 235 17.25 25.55 -26.57
N THR A 236 17.87 26.27 -25.63
CA THR A 236 19.25 26.77 -25.82
C THR A 236 20.26 25.64 -25.66
N ASP A 237 19.99 24.67 -24.78
CA ASP A 237 20.84 23.48 -24.59
C ASP A 237 20.55 22.36 -25.62
N ASN A 238 19.40 22.40 -26.31
CA ASN A 238 18.89 21.30 -27.13
C ASN A 238 19.00 21.51 -28.65
N ILE A 239 19.24 22.72 -29.15
CA ILE A 239 19.19 22.99 -30.60
C ILE A 239 20.25 22.21 -31.41
N ILE A 240 21.33 21.76 -30.80
CA ILE A 240 22.40 21.00 -31.48
C ILE A 240 22.16 19.48 -31.45
N SER A 241 21.33 18.95 -30.55
CA SER A 241 21.08 17.52 -30.39
C SER A 241 19.73 17.03 -30.92
N GLU A 242 18.76 17.91 -31.15
CA GLU A 242 17.36 17.52 -31.41
C GLU A 242 17.08 16.89 -32.78
N THR A 243 17.84 17.18 -33.80
CA THR A 243 17.54 16.68 -35.16
C THR A 243 17.91 15.21 -35.39
N LYS A 244 18.89 14.68 -34.67
CA LYS A 244 19.24 13.25 -34.73
C LYS A 244 18.41 12.37 -33.78
N ASN A 245 17.87 12.93 -32.72
CA ASN A 245 17.21 12.17 -31.62
C ASN A 245 15.72 11.90 -31.86
N LYS A 246 14.99 12.75 -32.62
CA LYS A 246 13.55 12.58 -32.86
C LYS A 246 13.16 11.27 -33.57
N LYS A 247 13.95 10.81 -34.51
CA LYS A 247 13.69 9.52 -35.21
C LYS A 247 14.01 8.31 -34.33
N GLY A 248 15.01 8.40 -33.45
CA GLY A 248 15.35 7.35 -32.49
C GLY A 248 14.27 7.14 -31.44
N ASN A 249 13.76 8.21 -30.83
CA ASN A 249 12.72 8.16 -29.81
C ASN A 249 11.40 7.58 -30.31
N ALA A 250 10.97 7.93 -31.55
CA ALA A 250 9.74 7.38 -32.11
C ALA A 250 9.82 5.86 -32.31
N ARG A 251 10.96 5.35 -32.79
CA ARG A 251 11.18 3.89 -32.94
C ARG A 251 11.16 3.17 -31.60
N GLN A 252 11.78 3.74 -30.55
CA GLN A 252 11.79 3.15 -29.22
C GLN A 252 10.38 3.13 -28.60
N ILE A 253 9.60 4.20 -28.75
CA ILE A 253 8.20 4.27 -28.29
C ILE A 253 7.37 3.16 -28.97
N ILE A 254 7.54 2.97 -30.28
CA ILE A 254 6.81 1.91 -31.02
C ILE A 254 7.24 0.53 -30.52
N ILE A 255 8.54 0.26 -30.39
CA ILE A 255 9.05 -1.04 -29.93
C ILE A 255 8.51 -1.36 -28.53
N TRP A 256 8.68 -0.45 -27.57
CA TRP A 256 8.26 -0.70 -26.18
C TRP A 256 6.74 -0.65 -26.02
N GLY A 257 6.02 0.09 -26.87
CA GLY A 257 4.57 0.03 -26.98
C GLY A 257 4.09 -1.35 -27.46
N MET A 258 4.74 -1.93 -28.48
CA MET A 258 4.46 -3.30 -28.91
C MET A 258 4.81 -4.34 -27.84
N VAL A 259 5.95 -4.18 -27.17
CA VAL A 259 6.34 -5.05 -26.03
C VAL A 259 5.30 -4.98 -24.91
N TRP A 260 4.82 -3.79 -24.57
CA TRP A 260 3.77 -3.62 -23.56
C TRP A 260 2.48 -4.36 -23.96
N ILE A 261 2.01 -4.18 -25.21
CA ILE A 261 0.79 -4.84 -25.71
C ILE A 261 0.97 -6.36 -25.70
N LEU A 262 2.12 -6.86 -26.16
CA LEU A 262 2.41 -8.30 -26.19
C LEU A 262 2.45 -8.89 -24.78
N LEU A 263 3.11 -8.22 -23.84
CA LEU A 263 3.15 -8.63 -22.42
C LEU A 263 1.77 -8.60 -21.78
N PHE A 264 0.96 -7.57 -22.09
CA PHE A 264 -0.41 -7.48 -21.61
C PHE A 264 -1.23 -8.71 -22.04
N PHE A 265 -1.22 -9.05 -23.34
CA PHE A 265 -1.94 -10.21 -23.84
C PHE A 265 -1.37 -11.53 -23.33
N LEU A 266 -0.06 -11.65 -23.16
CA LEU A 266 0.57 -12.83 -22.56
C LEU A 266 0.07 -13.04 -21.11
N LEU A 267 0.09 -11.99 -20.31
CA LEU A 267 -0.36 -12.04 -18.91
C LEU A 267 -1.86 -12.33 -18.82
N TYR A 268 -2.67 -11.65 -19.63
CA TYR A 268 -4.13 -11.77 -19.58
C TYR A 268 -4.64 -13.10 -20.15
N SER A 269 -4.15 -13.53 -21.34
CA SER A 269 -4.72 -14.66 -22.07
C SER A 269 -4.01 -15.99 -21.82
N VAL A 270 -2.71 -15.98 -21.45
CA VAL A 270 -1.93 -17.21 -21.26
C VAL A 270 -1.71 -17.51 -19.78
N LEU A 271 -1.41 -16.47 -18.97
CA LEU A 271 -1.21 -16.61 -17.53
C LEU A 271 -2.49 -16.32 -16.72
N GLU A 272 -3.61 -16.09 -17.39
CA GLU A 272 -4.95 -15.90 -16.82
C GLU A 272 -5.00 -14.85 -15.68
N THR A 273 -4.12 -13.84 -15.77
CA THR A 273 -4.10 -12.76 -14.81
C THR A 273 -5.29 -11.83 -15.07
N ASP A 274 -5.89 -11.28 -14.03
CA ASP A 274 -6.96 -10.28 -14.21
C ASP A 274 -6.43 -9.03 -14.97
N ILE A 275 -7.37 -8.30 -15.58
CA ILE A 275 -7.04 -7.16 -16.47
C ILE A 275 -6.17 -6.09 -15.79
N ILE A 276 -6.40 -5.82 -14.50
CA ILE A 276 -5.64 -4.81 -13.74
C ILE A 276 -4.21 -5.31 -13.48
N GLY A 277 -4.06 -6.58 -13.12
CA GLY A 277 -2.76 -7.23 -12.98
C GLY A 277 -1.99 -7.23 -14.31
N ALA A 278 -2.66 -7.57 -15.41
CA ALA A 278 -2.04 -7.55 -16.74
C ALA A 278 -1.56 -6.14 -17.12
N ILE A 279 -2.32 -5.08 -16.82
CA ILE A 279 -1.90 -3.68 -17.03
C ILE A 279 -0.69 -3.33 -16.16
N ILE A 280 -0.76 -3.55 -14.85
CA ILE A 280 0.29 -3.14 -13.91
C ILE A 280 1.60 -3.85 -14.20
N PHE A 281 1.58 -5.19 -14.34
CA PHE A 281 2.80 -5.98 -14.54
C PHE A 281 3.42 -5.76 -15.92
N SER A 282 2.61 -5.57 -16.98
CA SER A 282 3.15 -5.28 -18.32
C SER A 282 3.82 -3.91 -18.39
N ILE A 283 3.25 -2.88 -17.75
CA ILE A 283 3.87 -1.55 -17.65
C ILE A 283 5.13 -1.62 -16.76
N ALA A 284 5.12 -2.42 -15.68
CA ALA A 284 6.27 -2.59 -14.79
C ALA A 284 7.51 -3.16 -15.47
N VAL A 285 7.35 -3.82 -16.62
CA VAL A 285 8.44 -4.31 -17.47
C VAL A 285 8.74 -3.34 -18.62
N ALA A 286 7.70 -2.85 -19.31
CA ALA A 286 7.87 -2.04 -20.51
C ALA A 286 8.47 -0.65 -20.22
N ALA A 287 8.05 0.01 -19.13
CA ALA A 287 8.54 1.35 -18.79
C ALA A 287 10.05 1.38 -18.39
N PRO A 288 10.55 0.48 -17.53
CA PRO A 288 11.99 0.34 -17.31
C PRO A 288 12.77 0.03 -18.58
N GLY A 289 12.25 -0.87 -19.42
CA GLY A 289 12.86 -1.22 -20.69
C GLY A 289 13.01 -0.03 -21.64
N TYR A 290 11.97 0.78 -21.75
CA TYR A 290 12.01 2.02 -22.52
C TYR A 290 13.15 2.96 -22.06
N ILE A 291 13.28 3.19 -20.76
CA ILE A 291 14.29 4.09 -20.21
C ILE A 291 15.70 3.56 -20.45
N ILE A 292 15.97 2.28 -20.14
CA ILE A 292 17.32 1.72 -20.23
C ILE A 292 17.83 1.58 -21.68
N SER A 293 16.91 1.52 -22.65
CA SER A 293 17.24 1.41 -24.08
C SER A 293 17.56 2.76 -24.74
N ASP A 294 17.50 3.87 -24.00
CA ASP A 294 17.83 5.19 -24.54
C ASP A 294 19.32 5.28 -24.90
N SER A 295 19.58 5.53 -26.18
CA SER A 295 20.94 5.60 -26.74
C SER A 295 21.78 6.77 -26.21
N SER A 296 21.15 7.76 -25.56
CA SER A 296 21.84 8.91 -24.97
C SER A 296 22.46 8.59 -23.61
N LEU A 297 22.17 7.42 -23.01
CA LEU A 297 22.69 7.01 -21.72
C LEU A 297 24.17 6.61 -21.82
N THR A 298 24.99 7.17 -20.95
CA THR A 298 26.36 6.71 -20.75
C THR A 298 26.41 5.35 -20.04
N LYS A 299 27.49 4.61 -20.18
CA LYS A 299 27.68 3.30 -19.48
C LYS A 299 27.56 3.42 -17.96
N ILE A 300 27.99 4.55 -17.37
CA ILE A 300 27.88 4.81 -15.94
C ILE A 300 26.42 5.04 -15.55
N GLU A 301 25.69 5.84 -16.32
CA GLU A 301 24.26 6.08 -16.10
C GLU A 301 23.45 4.78 -16.22
N GLN A 302 23.70 3.99 -17.27
CA GLN A 302 23.06 2.67 -17.42
C GLN A 302 23.34 1.77 -16.22
N SER A 303 24.59 1.73 -15.74
CA SER A 303 24.97 0.95 -14.57
C SER A 303 24.18 1.38 -13.32
N ARG A 304 24.03 2.68 -13.08
CA ARG A 304 23.25 3.23 -11.96
C ARG A 304 21.75 2.95 -12.08
N ILE A 305 21.20 3.04 -13.29
CA ILE A 305 19.80 2.70 -13.57
C ILE A 305 19.54 1.22 -13.28
N TRP A 306 20.45 0.32 -13.69
CA TRP A 306 20.34 -1.09 -13.35
C TRP A 306 20.34 -1.35 -11.84
N VAL A 307 21.09 -0.58 -11.05
CA VAL A 307 21.02 -0.68 -9.58
C VAL A 307 19.63 -0.33 -9.09
N ILE A 308 19.01 0.74 -9.60
CA ILE A 308 17.64 1.13 -9.24
C ILE A 308 16.66 -0.01 -9.57
N TYR A 309 16.75 -0.60 -10.77
CA TYR A 309 15.83 -1.66 -11.21
C TYR A 309 15.97 -2.95 -10.40
N ILE A 310 17.20 -3.36 -10.13
CA ILE A 310 17.46 -4.55 -9.33
C ILE A 310 16.92 -4.36 -7.91
N ILE A 311 17.16 -3.21 -7.30
CA ILE A 311 16.64 -2.94 -5.96
C ILE A 311 15.11 -2.82 -5.98
N ALA A 312 14.52 -2.14 -6.96
CA ALA A 312 13.08 -2.05 -7.13
C ALA A 312 12.42 -3.44 -7.25
N PHE A 313 13.08 -4.37 -7.95
CA PHE A 313 12.62 -5.77 -8.02
C PHE A 313 12.56 -6.44 -6.64
N PHE A 314 13.60 -6.29 -5.80
CA PHE A 314 13.58 -6.84 -4.44
C PHE A 314 12.57 -6.14 -3.52
N VAL A 315 12.33 -4.85 -3.74
CA VAL A 315 11.33 -4.07 -3.00
C VAL A 315 9.91 -4.56 -3.28
N ILE A 316 9.63 -5.15 -4.46
CA ILE A 316 8.34 -5.79 -4.75
C ILE A 316 8.04 -6.89 -3.72
N PHE A 317 9.00 -7.75 -3.40
CA PHE A 317 8.82 -8.83 -2.42
C PHE A 317 8.59 -8.28 -1.01
N PHE A 318 9.27 -7.18 -0.65
CA PHE A 318 9.04 -6.54 0.64
C PHE A 318 7.59 -6.03 0.75
N TRP A 319 7.16 -5.19 -0.17
CA TRP A 319 5.82 -4.60 -0.09
C TRP A 319 4.71 -5.62 -0.32
N ALA A 320 4.91 -6.64 -1.16
CA ALA A 320 3.92 -7.70 -1.36
C ALA A 320 3.63 -8.49 -0.09
N ALA A 321 4.65 -8.73 0.73
CA ALA A 321 4.50 -9.36 2.04
C ALA A 321 4.01 -8.36 3.10
N PHE A 322 4.52 -7.14 3.12
CA PHE A 322 4.12 -6.10 4.09
C PHE A 322 2.64 -5.72 3.95
N GLU A 323 2.13 -5.60 2.73
CA GLU A 323 0.75 -5.21 2.43
C GLU A 323 -0.29 -6.29 2.75
N GLN A 324 0.15 -7.49 3.19
CA GLN A 324 -0.74 -8.47 3.78
C GLN A 324 -1.49 -7.93 5.01
N ALA A 325 -0.99 -6.85 5.61
CA ALA A 325 -1.63 -6.16 6.73
C ALA A 325 -3.09 -5.75 6.45
N GLY A 326 -3.41 -5.37 5.21
CA GLY A 326 -4.77 -5.01 4.82
C GLY A 326 -5.58 -6.15 4.20
N ALA A 327 -5.03 -7.35 4.09
CA ALA A 327 -5.67 -8.52 3.49
C ALA A 327 -5.54 -9.75 4.41
N SER A 328 -4.62 -10.68 4.14
CA SER A 328 -4.54 -11.96 4.86
C SER A 328 -4.28 -11.83 6.36
N LEU A 329 -3.48 -10.84 6.82
CA LEU A 329 -3.27 -10.61 8.25
C LEU A 329 -4.54 -10.03 8.93
N THR A 330 -5.39 -9.33 8.19
CA THR A 330 -6.72 -8.92 8.68
C THR A 330 -7.64 -10.13 8.84
N TYR A 331 -7.61 -11.09 7.89
CA TYR A 331 -8.35 -12.35 8.03
C TYR A 331 -7.86 -13.14 9.24
N PHE A 332 -6.55 -13.25 9.39
CA PHE A 332 -5.94 -13.91 10.54
C PHE A 332 -6.29 -13.25 11.88
N ALA A 333 -6.28 -11.91 11.94
CA ALA A 333 -6.66 -11.16 13.13
C ALA A 333 -8.12 -11.41 13.53
N GLU A 334 -9.01 -11.55 12.54
CA GLU A 334 -10.43 -11.78 12.79
C GLU A 334 -10.73 -13.23 13.23
N GLU A 335 -10.17 -14.20 12.53
CA GLU A 335 -10.56 -15.59 12.67
C GLU A 335 -9.73 -16.36 13.70
N GLN A 336 -8.42 -16.14 13.71
CA GLN A 336 -7.45 -16.99 14.40
C GLN A 336 -6.78 -16.33 15.61
N THR A 337 -7.11 -15.05 15.90
CA THR A 337 -6.49 -14.31 17.00
C THR A 337 -7.46 -14.16 18.17
N GLU A 338 -7.00 -14.56 19.39
CA GLU A 338 -7.74 -14.29 20.62
C GLU A 338 -7.63 -12.80 20.94
N ARG A 339 -8.73 -12.09 20.73
CA ARG A 339 -8.83 -10.63 20.86
C ARG A 339 -9.52 -10.16 22.13
N HIS A 340 -10.09 -11.11 22.90
CA HIS A 340 -10.79 -10.75 24.12
C HIS A 340 -9.81 -10.55 25.29
N ILE A 341 -9.84 -9.34 25.86
CA ILE A 341 -9.06 -8.98 27.05
C ILE A 341 -9.93 -9.16 28.29
N GLN A 342 -9.75 -10.25 29.01
CA GLN A 342 -10.58 -10.59 30.18
C GLN A 342 -10.59 -9.51 31.24
N LEU A 343 -9.43 -8.85 31.48
CA LEU A 343 -9.30 -7.80 32.51
C LEU A 343 -10.28 -6.63 32.32
N PHE A 344 -10.57 -6.28 31.06
CA PHE A 344 -11.46 -5.17 30.71
C PHE A 344 -12.81 -5.61 30.15
N ASN A 345 -13.03 -6.93 30.08
CA ASN A 345 -14.19 -7.54 29.41
C ASN A 345 -14.45 -6.89 28.02
N TRP A 346 -13.40 -6.74 27.24
CA TRP A 346 -13.40 -6.02 25.98
C TRP A 346 -12.73 -6.83 24.86
N THR A 347 -13.39 -6.89 23.71
CA THR A 347 -12.83 -7.51 22.51
C THR A 347 -12.24 -6.44 21.61
N VAL A 348 -10.95 -6.51 21.35
CA VAL A 348 -10.22 -5.57 20.49
C VAL A 348 -10.76 -5.67 19.06
N PRO A 349 -11.23 -4.58 18.42
CA PRO A 349 -11.62 -4.59 17.02
C PRO A 349 -10.45 -5.00 16.13
N THR A 350 -10.74 -5.80 15.10
CA THR A 350 -9.72 -6.32 14.17
C THR A 350 -8.95 -5.21 13.47
N SER A 351 -9.65 -4.15 13.10
CA SER A 351 -9.08 -2.96 12.46
C SER A 351 -7.96 -2.29 13.27
N TYR A 352 -7.98 -2.39 14.62
CA TYR A 352 -7.02 -1.73 15.50
C TYR A 352 -5.58 -2.25 15.30
N PHE A 353 -5.40 -3.50 14.90
CA PHE A 353 -4.07 -4.05 14.64
C PHE A 353 -3.31 -3.29 13.56
N GLN A 354 -3.99 -2.68 12.61
CA GLN A 354 -3.36 -1.87 11.57
C GLN A 354 -2.76 -0.55 12.10
N ALA A 355 -3.19 -0.06 13.29
CA ALA A 355 -2.59 1.10 13.94
C ALA A 355 -1.20 0.82 14.52
N ILE A 356 -0.85 -0.45 14.79
CA ILE A 356 0.41 -0.86 15.43
C ILE A 356 1.63 -0.43 14.59
N ASN A 357 1.54 -0.54 13.27
CA ASN A 357 2.62 -0.10 12.38
C ASN A 357 2.90 1.40 12.55
N ALA A 358 1.88 2.26 12.44
CA ALA A 358 2.05 3.71 12.56
C ALA A 358 2.56 4.10 13.96
N LEU A 359 2.05 3.47 15.03
CA LEU A 359 2.54 3.66 16.37
C LEU A 359 4.03 3.28 16.49
N SER A 360 4.38 2.12 15.94
CA SER A 360 5.77 1.64 15.96
C SER A 360 6.71 2.56 15.19
N ILE A 361 6.28 3.15 14.07
CA ILE A 361 7.06 4.16 13.35
C ILE A 361 7.30 5.38 14.25
N ILE A 362 6.25 5.92 14.88
CA ILE A 362 6.35 7.10 15.75
C ILE A 362 7.36 6.85 16.88
N VAL A 363 7.31 5.67 17.49
CA VAL A 363 8.17 5.31 18.63
C VAL A 363 9.61 4.99 18.20
N PHE A 364 9.77 4.20 17.13
CA PHE A 364 11.09 3.62 16.80
C PHE A 364 11.85 4.38 15.70
N ALA A 365 11.23 5.23 14.89
CA ALA A 365 11.97 6.01 13.89
C ALA A 365 13.09 6.86 14.52
N PRO A 366 12.91 7.57 15.64
CA PRO A 366 14.01 8.29 16.32
C PRO A 366 15.16 7.34 16.73
N VAL A 367 14.84 6.13 17.18
CA VAL A 367 15.84 5.12 17.57
C VAL A 367 16.68 4.69 16.38
N PHE A 368 16.04 4.43 15.23
CA PHE A 368 16.74 4.06 14.00
C PHE A 368 17.59 5.22 13.44
N VAL A 369 17.10 6.45 13.49
CA VAL A 369 17.89 7.63 13.12
C VAL A 369 19.14 7.75 14.01
N PHE A 370 18.99 7.60 15.32
CA PHE A 370 20.12 7.59 16.25
C PHE A 370 21.11 6.46 15.93
N LEU A 371 20.61 5.25 15.69
CA LEU A 371 21.44 4.08 15.34
C LEU A 371 22.26 4.32 14.09
N TRP A 372 21.63 4.76 12.99
CA TRP A 372 22.33 5.02 11.73
C TRP A 372 23.33 6.16 11.85
N THR A 373 22.97 7.24 12.54
CA THR A 373 23.88 8.36 12.80
C THR A 373 25.09 7.93 13.62
N LYS A 374 24.90 7.12 14.66
CA LYS A 374 25.98 6.60 15.51
C LYS A 374 26.92 5.66 14.72
N LEU A 375 26.35 4.79 13.89
CA LEU A 375 27.13 3.90 13.02
C LEU A 375 27.87 4.70 11.94
N GLY A 376 27.24 5.71 11.35
CA GLY A 376 27.84 6.60 10.35
C GLY A 376 29.05 7.36 10.90
N LYS A 377 28.95 7.93 12.12
CA LYS A 377 30.08 8.58 12.80
C LYS A 377 31.27 7.64 13.04
N ARG A 378 31.01 6.32 13.11
CA ARG A 378 32.05 5.29 13.26
C ARG A 378 32.52 4.68 11.94
N GLY A 379 32.04 5.17 10.81
CA GLY A 379 32.33 4.60 9.48
C GLY A 379 31.80 3.17 9.26
N LYS A 380 30.84 2.72 10.10
CA LYS A 380 30.26 1.36 10.09
C LYS A 380 28.81 1.32 9.63
N GLU A 381 28.28 2.42 9.11
CA GLU A 381 26.92 2.46 8.57
C GLU A 381 26.83 1.55 7.33
N PRO A 382 25.88 0.59 7.29
CA PRO A 382 25.68 -0.25 6.13
C PRO A 382 25.24 0.57 4.93
N ALA A 383 25.74 0.23 3.75
CA ALA A 383 25.34 0.87 2.50
C ALA A 383 23.87 0.56 2.17
N SER A 384 23.24 1.42 1.35
CA SER A 384 21.81 1.34 1.02
C SER A 384 21.31 -0.06 0.60
N PRO A 385 21.99 -0.83 -0.28
CA PRO A 385 21.54 -2.18 -0.64
C PRO A 385 21.56 -3.17 0.53
N ILE A 386 22.52 -3.02 1.47
CA ILE A 386 22.64 -3.89 2.65
C ILE A 386 21.50 -3.58 3.64
N LYS A 387 21.16 -2.29 3.85
CA LYS A 387 20.02 -1.91 4.70
C LYS A 387 18.72 -2.49 4.18
N GLN A 388 18.54 -2.52 2.85
CA GLN A 388 17.36 -3.13 2.23
C GLN A 388 17.33 -4.66 2.40
N ALA A 389 18.47 -5.33 2.31
CA ALA A 389 18.55 -6.76 2.62
C ALA A 389 18.20 -7.04 4.09
N ILE A 390 18.66 -6.20 5.03
CA ILE A 390 18.27 -6.27 6.46
C ILE A 390 16.75 -6.08 6.61
N GLY A 391 16.15 -5.13 5.89
CA GLY A 391 14.70 -4.92 5.90
C GLY A 391 13.91 -6.16 5.47
N LEU A 392 14.32 -6.82 4.39
CA LEU A 392 13.74 -8.09 3.92
C LEU A 392 13.94 -9.23 4.94
N PHE A 393 15.10 -9.30 5.58
CA PHE A 393 15.36 -10.28 6.63
C PHE A 393 14.43 -10.10 7.83
N LEU A 394 14.26 -8.87 8.30
CA LEU A 394 13.35 -8.56 9.41
C LEU A 394 11.89 -8.88 9.05
N LEU A 395 11.49 -8.63 7.80
CA LEU A 395 10.17 -9.03 7.31
C LEU A 395 9.98 -10.55 7.37
N ALA A 396 10.96 -11.32 6.87
CA ALA A 396 10.94 -12.78 6.94
C ALA A 396 10.92 -13.29 8.40
N LEU A 397 11.66 -12.61 9.29
CA LEU A 397 11.68 -12.95 10.72
C LEU A 397 10.30 -12.73 11.37
N GLY A 398 9.61 -11.64 11.05
CA GLY A 398 8.25 -11.40 11.54
C GLY A 398 7.27 -12.49 11.12
N TYR A 399 7.33 -12.92 9.86
CA TYR A 399 6.53 -14.05 9.37
C TYR A 399 6.94 -15.39 9.99
N LEU A 400 8.21 -15.61 10.26
CA LEU A 400 8.68 -16.82 10.95
C LEU A 400 8.11 -16.91 12.37
N ILE A 401 8.06 -15.80 13.09
CA ILE A 401 7.49 -15.73 14.43
C ILE A 401 6.03 -16.15 14.42
N ILE A 402 5.21 -15.57 13.54
CA ILE A 402 3.78 -15.92 13.49
C ILE A 402 3.56 -17.35 12.97
N ALA A 403 4.39 -17.84 12.05
CA ALA A 403 4.35 -19.22 11.57
C ALA A 403 4.55 -20.20 12.73
N PHE A 404 5.50 -19.93 13.63
CA PHE A 404 5.67 -20.75 14.84
C PHE A 404 4.48 -20.63 15.79
N GLY A 405 3.85 -19.46 15.88
CA GLY A 405 2.65 -19.26 16.70
C GLY A 405 1.45 -20.09 16.26
N VAL A 406 1.36 -20.43 14.97
CA VAL A 406 0.25 -21.22 14.41
C VAL A 406 0.64 -22.68 14.11
N LYS A 407 1.88 -23.09 14.39
CA LYS A 407 2.36 -24.43 14.07
C LYS A 407 1.65 -25.48 14.91
N GLY A 408 0.99 -26.43 14.23
CA GLY A 408 0.34 -27.57 14.89
C GLY A 408 -0.92 -27.21 15.69
N LEU A 409 -1.53 -26.03 15.42
CA LEU A 409 -2.81 -25.69 16.03
C LEU A 409 -3.92 -26.60 15.51
N ALA A 410 -4.74 -27.06 16.43
CA ALA A 410 -5.99 -27.73 16.07
C ALA A 410 -6.99 -26.73 15.47
N PRO A 411 -7.90 -27.17 14.59
CA PRO A 411 -8.97 -26.34 14.05
C PRO A 411 -9.76 -25.64 15.18
N GLY A 412 -10.09 -24.35 14.97
CA GLY A 412 -10.85 -23.54 15.94
C GLY A 412 -10.06 -23.01 17.14
N VAL A 413 -8.77 -23.33 17.28
CA VAL A 413 -7.92 -22.80 18.36
C VAL A 413 -7.34 -21.46 17.96
N LYS A 414 -7.65 -20.41 18.73
CA LYS A 414 -7.13 -19.07 18.53
C LYS A 414 -5.80 -18.86 19.24
N VAL A 415 -4.92 -18.08 18.63
CA VAL A 415 -3.61 -17.73 19.16
C VAL A 415 -3.63 -16.38 19.85
N SER A 416 -2.71 -16.16 20.78
CA SER A 416 -2.53 -14.85 21.43
C SER A 416 -2.27 -13.75 20.41
N MET A 417 -2.89 -12.57 20.61
CA MET A 417 -2.65 -11.36 19.81
C MET A 417 -1.18 -10.91 19.82
N LEU A 418 -0.39 -11.35 20.80
CA LEU A 418 1.03 -10.98 20.89
C LEU A 418 1.85 -11.48 19.69
N TRP A 419 1.47 -12.61 19.08
CA TRP A 419 2.12 -13.08 17.86
C TRP A 419 1.95 -12.08 16.71
N LEU A 420 0.74 -11.59 16.52
CA LEU A 420 0.43 -10.61 15.48
C LEU A 420 1.05 -9.24 15.79
N ILE A 421 1.00 -8.78 17.03
CA ILE A 421 1.65 -7.54 17.47
C ILE A 421 3.17 -7.60 17.21
N SER A 422 3.81 -8.72 17.59
CA SER A 422 5.24 -8.92 17.36
C SER A 422 5.61 -8.86 15.88
N LEU A 423 4.79 -9.48 15.01
CA LEU A 423 4.95 -9.40 13.57
C LEU A 423 4.91 -7.94 13.09
N TYR A 424 3.89 -7.15 13.46
CA TYR A 424 3.76 -5.76 13.05
C TYR A 424 4.94 -4.90 13.50
N VAL A 425 5.42 -5.08 14.74
CA VAL A 425 6.59 -4.35 15.26
C VAL A 425 7.85 -4.68 14.45
N ILE A 426 8.12 -5.95 14.21
CA ILE A 426 9.32 -6.39 13.48
C ILE A 426 9.24 -5.98 12.00
N HIS A 427 8.06 -6.06 11.38
CA HIS A 427 7.84 -5.55 10.03
C HIS A 427 8.11 -4.05 9.94
N THR A 428 7.73 -3.28 10.96
CA THR A 428 8.04 -1.85 11.03
C THR A 428 9.55 -1.60 11.12
N PHE A 429 10.31 -2.44 11.85
CA PHE A 429 11.78 -2.34 11.84
C PHE A 429 12.35 -2.60 10.43
N GLY A 430 11.77 -3.57 9.71
CA GLY A 430 12.12 -3.81 8.31
C GLY A 430 11.82 -2.60 7.43
N GLU A 431 10.66 -1.98 7.59
CA GLU A 431 10.25 -0.78 6.87
C GLU A 431 11.18 0.40 7.13
N LEU A 432 11.58 0.65 8.38
CA LEU A 432 12.53 1.71 8.75
C LEU A 432 13.93 1.50 8.17
N CYS A 433 14.30 0.26 7.84
CA CYS A 433 15.53 -0.04 7.12
C CYS A 433 15.43 0.18 5.60
N LEU A 434 14.23 0.13 5.01
CA LEU A 434 14.03 0.07 3.56
C LEU A 434 13.45 1.37 3.00
N SER A 435 12.35 1.86 3.55
CA SER A 435 11.51 2.88 2.92
C SER A 435 12.20 4.24 2.74
N PRO A 436 12.84 4.86 3.76
CA PRO A 436 13.51 6.15 3.59
C PRO A 436 14.71 6.08 2.65
N ILE A 437 15.36 4.92 2.59
CA ILE A 437 16.62 4.71 1.89
C ILE A 437 16.40 4.52 0.40
N GLY A 438 15.32 3.83 0.02
CA GLY A 438 15.01 3.58 -1.38
C GLY A 438 14.78 4.85 -2.19
N LEU A 439 13.94 5.76 -1.69
CA LEU A 439 13.68 7.05 -2.33
C LEU A 439 14.94 7.92 -2.43
N SER A 440 15.73 7.98 -1.36
CA SER A 440 17.01 8.71 -1.35
C SER A 440 17.98 8.16 -2.38
N MET A 441 18.07 6.84 -2.49
CA MET A 441 18.94 6.16 -3.45
C MET A 441 18.54 6.46 -4.90
N VAL A 442 17.26 6.38 -5.24
CA VAL A 442 16.76 6.74 -6.58
C VAL A 442 17.15 8.17 -6.92
N ASN A 443 16.92 9.13 -6.03
CA ASN A 443 17.28 10.53 -6.23
C ASN A 443 18.78 10.73 -6.44
N LYS A 444 19.64 9.97 -5.75
CA LYS A 444 21.11 10.09 -5.89
C LYS A 444 21.64 9.43 -7.16
N LEU A 445 21.06 8.32 -7.60
CA LEU A 445 21.56 7.54 -8.73
C LEU A 445 20.98 7.96 -10.07
N ALA A 446 19.77 8.54 -10.08
CA ALA A 446 19.07 8.90 -11.30
C ALA A 446 19.78 10.04 -12.04
N PRO A 447 20.05 9.90 -13.36
CA PRO A 447 20.44 11.03 -14.19
C PRO A 447 19.36 12.11 -14.17
N LEU A 448 19.73 13.38 -14.07
CA LEU A 448 18.77 14.50 -13.92
C LEU A 448 17.63 14.48 -14.96
N ARG A 449 17.95 14.17 -16.23
CA ARG A 449 16.98 14.09 -17.32
C ARG A 449 15.97 12.94 -17.19
N PHE A 450 16.29 11.89 -16.43
CA PHE A 450 15.42 10.73 -16.18
C PHE A 450 14.92 10.63 -14.73
N ALA A 451 15.23 11.61 -13.88
CA ALA A 451 14.93 11.54 -12.45
C ALA A 451 13.45 11.30 -12.17
N SER A 452 12.55 12.05 -12.81
CA SER A 452 11.10 11.88 -12.65
C SER A 452 10.60 10.53 -13.17
N LEU A 453 11.14 10.05 -14.30
CA LEU A 453 10.76 8.75 -14.87
C LEU A 453 11.24 7.58 -14.00
N LEU A 454 12.46 7.65 -13.45
CA LEU A 454 12.98 6.62 -12.56
C LEU A 454 12.27 6.62 -11.20
N MET A 455 11.83 7.78 -10.72
CA MET A 455 10.95 7.87 -9.57
C MET A 455 9.57 7.25 -9.88
N ALA A 456 9.06 7.46 -11.08
CA ALA A 456 7.84 6.81 -11.56
C ALA A 456 7.97 5.28 -11.59
N VAL A 457 9.10 4.75 -12.06
CA VAL A 457 9.40 3.30 -12.02
C VAL A 457 9.44 2.77 -10.58
N TRP A 458 9.98 3.55 -9.65
CA TRP A 458 9.96 3.18 -8.23
C TRP A 458 8.53 3.05 -7.68
N TYR A 459 7.65 4.00 -7.98
CA TYR A 459 6.24 3.89 -7.58
C TYR A 459 5.51 2.76 -8.32
N LEU A 460 5.88 2.49 -9.55
CA LEU A 460 5.35 1.38 -10.34
C LEU A 460 5.72 0.03 -9.72
N SER A 461 6.93 -0.12 -9.15
CA SER A 461 7.28 -1.32 -8.39
C SER A 461 6.40 -1.50 -7.14
N THR A 462 6.03 -0.40 -6.48
CA THR A 462 5.07 -0.44 -5.36
C THR A 462 3.66 -0.82 -5.84
N ALA A 463 3.22 -0.32 -6.99
CA ALA A 463 1.94 -0.72 -7.59
C ALA A 463 1.92 -2.22 -7.91
N ALA A 464 3.00 -2.75 -8.51
CA ALA A 464 3.15 -4.17 -8.79
C ALA A 464 3.17 -5.01 -7.50
N ALA A 465 3.86 -4.54 -6.46
CA ALA A 465 3.90 -5.20 -5.15
C ALA A 465 2.52 -5.30 -4.51
N ASN A 466 1.74 -4.22 -4.54
CA ASN A 466 0.38 -4.19 -3.99
C ASN A 466 -0.55 -5.15 -4.75
N LYS A 467 -0.48 -5.16 -6.09
CA LYS A 467 -1.24 -6.13 -6.88
C LYS A 467 -0.82 -7.57 -6.57
N PHE A 468 0.47 -7.82 -6.45
CA PHE A 468 1.00 -9.13 -6.07
C PHE A 468 0.60 -9.53 -4.64
N ALA A 469 0.51 -8.57 -3.69
CA ALA A 469 -0.01 -8.82 -2.35
C ALA A 469 -1.43 -9.37 -2.38
N GLY A 470 -2.31 -8.79 -3.21
CA GLY A 470 -3.66 -9.30 -3.41
C GLY A 470 -3.68 -10.71 -3.99
N THR A 471 -2.83 -10.99 -4.98
CA THR A 471 -2.67 -12.34 -5.53
C THR A 471 -2.21 -13.34 -4.47
N LEU A 472 -1.20 -12.98 -3.65
CA LEU A 472 -0.72 -13.86 -2.57
C LEU A 472 -1.77 -14.08 -1.49
N SER A 473 -2.59 -13.08 -1.16
CA SER A 473 -3.66 -13.22 -0.16
C SER A 473 -4.77 -14.18 -0.59
N SER A 474 -4.96 -14.41 -1.91
CA SER A 474 -5.92 -15.40 -2.41
C SER A 474 -5.53 -16.86 -2.10
N TYR A 475 -4.29 -17.09 -1.70
CA TYR A 475 -3.82 -18.39 -1.23
C TYR A 475 -4.01 -18.60 0.28
N TYR A 476 -4.63 -17.63 0.99
CA TYR A 476 -4.96 -17.82 2.40
C TYR A 476 -5.79 -19.09 2.57
N PRO A 477 -5.47 -19.97 3.52
CA PRO A 477 -6.16 -21.23 3.70
C PRO A 477 -7.63 -21.02 4.04
N GLU A 478 -8.47 -21.76 3.33
CA GLU A 478 -9.91 -21.79 3.52
C GLU A 478 -10.30 -23.25 3.76
N PRO A 479 -10.48 -23.67 5.02
CA PRO A 479 -10.89 -25.02 5.33
C PRO A 479 -12.28 -25.31 4.76
N ILE A 480 -12.51 -26.56 4.39
CA ILE A 480 -13.78 -27.05 3.87
C ILE A 480 -14.40 -28.04 4.85
N ILE A 481 -15.67 -28.31 4.69
CA ILE A 481 -16.39 -29.30 5.49
C ILE A 481 -17.35 -30.10 4.61
N GLU A 482 -17.61 -31.34 5.01
CA GLU A 482 -18.58 -32.18 4.30
C GLU A 482 -19.99 -31.64 4.42
N LEU A 483 -20.68 -31.50 3.29
CA LEU A 483 -22.06 -31.00 3.24
C LEU A 483 -23.03 -31.90 4.03
N SER A 484 -22.87 -33.21 3.94
CA SER A 484 -23.67 -34.20 4.66
C SER A 484 -23.64 -34.00 6.17
N LEU A 485 -22.49 -33.62 6.70
CA LEU A 485 -22.31 -33.37 8.12
C LEU A 485 -23.03 -32.10 8.57
N VAL A 486 -22.94 -31.01 7.79
CA VAL A 486 -23.65 -29.76 8.10
C VAL A 486 -25.16 -30.01 8.08
N GLN A 487 -25.65 -30.72 7.06
CA GLN A 487 -27.07 -31.06 6.95
C GLN A 487 -27.58 -31.97 8.09
N SER A 488 -26.75 -32.89 8.59
CA SER A 488 -27.10 -33.70 9.76
C SER A 488 -27.29 -32.84 11.02
N VAL A 489 -26.34 -31.91 11.26
CA VAL A 489 -26.39 -30.97 12.40
C VAL A 489 -27.59 -30.01 12.29
N GLU A 490 -27.90 -29.53 11.08
CA GLU A 490 -29.10 -28.74 10.84
C GLU A 490 -30.38 -29.51 11.24
N LYS A 491 -30.49 -30.77 10.81
CA LYS A 491 -31.64 -31.63 11.09
C LYS A 491 -31.77 -31.98 12.56
N GLU A 492 -30.68 -32.34 13.22
CA GLU A 492 -30.65 -32.72 14.64
C GLU A 492 -31.08 -31.58 15.57
N ASN A 493 -30.66 -30.34 15.24
CA ASN A 493 -30.87 -29.18 16.09
C ASN A 493 -31.98 -28.26 15.57
N SER A 494 -32.66 -28.59 14.47
CA SER A 494 -33.68 -27.76 13.79
C SER A 494 -33.13 -26.35 13.46
N LEU A 495 -31.90 -26.30 12.95
CA LEU A 495 -31.17 -25.06 12.60
C LEU A 495 -31.13 -24.86 11.09
N THR A 496 -30.85 -23.63 10.67
CA THR A 496 -30.46 -23.27 9.30
C THR A 496 -29.07 -22.69 9.32
N LEU A 497 -28.06 -23.50 8.94
CA LEU A 497 -26.65 -23.16 8.94
C LEU A 497 -26.13 -22.85 7.53
N LEU A 498 -26.73 -23.45 6.51
CA LEU A 498 -26.36 -23.27 5.12
C LEU A 498 -26.94 -21.95 4.56
N PRO A 499 -26.17 -21.19 3.77
CA PRO A 499 -26.69 -20.02 3.05
C PRO A 499 -27.69 -20.45 1.95
N GLU A 500 -28.49 -19.53 1.46
CA GLU A 500 -29.50 -19.81 0.44
C GLU A 500 -28.89 -20.28 -0.89
N ASP A 501 -27.70 -19.77 -1.23
CA ASP A 501 -26.92 -20.08 -2.41
C ASP A 501 -25.92 -21.26 -2.22
N PHE A 502 -26.07 -22.04 -1.13
CA PHE A 502 -25.09 -23.09 -0.81
C PHE A 502 -24.85 -24.09 -1.94
N LYS A 503 -25.81 -24.31 -2.81
CA LYS A 503 -25.69 -25.22 -3.94
C LYS A 503 -24.61 -24.80 -4.93
N GLU A 504 -24.37 -23.52 -5.09
CA GLU A 504 -23.33 -22.97 -5.95
C GLU A 504 -21.94 -23.09 -5.30
N LEU A 505 -21.89 -23.22 -3.98
CA LEU A 505 -20.65 -23.38 -3.21
C LEU A 505 -20.20 -24.83 -3.08
N VAL A 506 -21.04 -25.80 -3.44
CA VAL A 506 -20.72 -27.23 -3.32
C VAL A 506 -19.68 -27.62 -4.37
N THR A 507 -18.58 -28.17 -3.91
CA THR A 507 -17.56 -28.78 -4.75
C THR A 507 -17.39 -30.26 -4.41
N GLN A 508 -16.80 -31.04 -5.33
CA GLN A 508 -16.52 -32.47 -5.08
C GLN A 508 -15.03 -32.63 -4.75
N LYS A 509 -14.75 -33.23 -3.59
CA LYS A 509 -13.40 -33.63 -3.18
C LYS A 509 -13.41 -35.11 -2.84
N ASP A 510 -12.61 -35.90 -3.53
CA ASP A 510 -12.51 -37.36 -3.35
C ASP A 510 -13.88 -38.09 -3.37
N GLY A 511 -14.82 -37.59 -4.21
CA GLY A 511 -16.16 -38.13 -4.31
C GLY A 511 -17.15 -37.66 -3.23
N THR A 512 -16.72 -36.80 -2.30
CA THR A 512 -17.53 -36.25 -1.21
C THR A 512 -17.90 -34.80 -1.52
N ALA A 513 -19.17 -34.44 -1.35
CA ALA A 513 -19.65 -33.06 -1.50
C ALA A 513 -19.17 -32.22 -0.29
N VAL A 514 -18.42 -31.16 -0.56
CA VAL A 514 -17.87 -30.26 0.46
C VAL A 514 -18.22 -28.81 0.17
N ILE A 515 -18.23 -27.99 1.22
CA ILE A 515 -18.44 -26.54 1.13
C ILE A 515 -17.34 -25.79 1.93
N PRO A 516 -17.04 -24.52 1.59
CA PRO A 516 -16.17 -23.70 2.42
C PRO A 516 -16.75 -23.51 3.83
N PHE A 517 -15.94 -23.73 4.85
CA PHE A 517 -16.40 -23.67 6.25
C PHE A 517 -16.85 -22.27 6.66
N ASP A 518 -16.19 -21.24 6.15
CA ASP A 518 -16.51 -19.82 6.42
C ASP A 518 -17.87 -19.37 5.86
N ARG A 519 -18.51 -20.20 5.02
CA ARG A 519 -19.86 -19.96 4.50
C ARG A 519 -20.96 -20.49 5.41
N ILE A 520 -20.63 -21.20 6.48
CA ILE A 520 -21.61 -21.67 7.46
C ILE A 520 -22.04 -20.50 8.33
N THR A 521 -23.34 -20.29 8.43
CA THR A 521 -23.93 -19.15 9.14
C THR A 521 -24.36 -19.54 10.54
N PHE A 522 -23.57 -19.20 11.54
CA PHE A 522 -23.93 -19.42 12.96
C PHE A 522 -24.74 -18.27 13.58
N SER A 523 -24.94 -17.16 12.88
CA SER A 523 -25.58 -15.95 13.40
C SER A 523 -27.09 -16.14 13.66
N LYS A 524 -27.72 -17.08 13.00
CA LYS A 524 -29.16 -17.38 13.15
C LYS A 524 -29.47 -18.22 14.41
N ILE A 525 -28.46 -18.69 15.14
CA ILE A 525 -28.65 -19.45 16.38
C ILE A 525 -28.79 -18.47 17.55
N GLU A 526 -30.00 -18.37 18.10
CA GLU A 526 -30.31 -17.47 19.23
C GLU A 526 -29.68 -17.95 20.55
N ASN A 527 -29.68 -19.26 20.79
CA ASN A 527 -29.11 -19.83 22.01
C ASN A 527 -27.58 -19.86 21.93
N GLN A 528 -26.94 -19.01 22.72
CA GLN A 528 -25.48 -18.81 22.70
C GLN A 528 -24.70 -20.08 23.10
N ASN A 529 -25.22 -20.91 24.02
CA ASN A 529 -24.57 -22.16 24.40
C ASN A 529 -24.61 -23.18 23.26
N LEU A 530 -25.78 -23.35 22.64
CA LEU A 530 -25.96 -24.22 21.48
C LEU A 530 -25.10 -23.74 20.30
N LYS A 531 -25.06 -22.43 20.06
CA LYS A 531 -24.19 -21.84 19.03
C LYS A 531 -22.73 -22.22 19.24
N THR A 532 -22.24 -22.05 20.47
CA THR A 532 -20.83 -22.37 20.80
C THR A 532 -20.53 -23.85 20.66
N GLU A 533 -21.48 -24.71 21.05
CA GLU A 533 -21.33 -26.16 20.94
C GLU A 533 -21.32 -26.64 19.49
N VAL A 534 -22.31 -26.23 18.69
CA VAL A 534 -22.42 -26.57 17.27
C VAL A 534 -21.23 -26.05 16.49
N GLN A 535 -20.85 -24.80 16.69
CA GLN A 535 -19.69 -24.22 16.03
C GLN A 535 -18.42 -25.00 16.35
N ARG A 536 -18.14 -25.30 17.63
CA ARG A 536 -16.97 -26.08 18.06
C ARG A 536 -16.98 -27.50 17.51
N ASN A 537 -18.14 -28.13 17.40
CA ASN A 537 -18.28 -29.47 16.84
C ASN A 537 -17.92 -29.50 15.35
N LEU A 538 -18.47 -28.57 14.57
CA LEU A 538 -18.17 -28.47 13.15
C LEU A 538 -16.72 -28.00 12.87
N GLU A 539 -16.18 -27.09 13.69
CA GLU A 539 -14.77 -26.66 13.58
C GLU A 539 -13.78 -27.82 13.68
N LYS A 540 -14.04 -28.80 14.55
CA LYS A 540 -13.17 -29.98 14.71
C LYS A 540 -13.19 -30.93 13.50
N GLN A 541 -14.18 -30.81 12.64
CA GLN A 541 -14.40 -31.68 11.49
C GLN A 541 -14.06 -31.00 10.15
N GLN A 542 -13.40 -29.84 10.23
CA GLN A 542 -12.85 -29.15 9.06
C GLN A 542 -11.79 -30.01 8.37
N LEU A 543 -11.80 -29.96 7.04
CA LEU A 543 -10.80 -30.59 6.18
C LEU A 543 -9.91 -29.51 5.56
N GLU A 544 -8.63 -29.83 5.40
CA GLU A 544 -7.69 -28.95 4.68
C GLU A 544 -8.05 -28.90 3.19
N ASN A 545 -7.94 -27.71 2.61
CA ASN A 545 -8.11 -27.46 1.17
C ASN A 545 -6.82 -26.88 0.59
N PRO A 546 -5.82 -27.75 0.26
CA PRO A 546 -4.52 -27.28 -0.17
C PRO A 546 -4.57 -26.55 -1.50
N LYS A 547 -3.94 -25.38 -1.54
CA LYS A 547 -3.70 -24.57 -2.74
C LYS A 547 -2.21 -24.66 -3.11
N THR A 548 -1.85 -24.53 -4.38
CA THR A 548 -0.46 -24.63 -4.83
C THR A 548 0.00 -23.32 -5.47
N PHE A 549 1.09 -22.74 -4.99
CA PHE A 549 1.74 -21.56 -5.56
C PHE A 549 3.15 -21.93 -6.05
N ILE A 550 3.38 -21.90 -7.35
CA ILE A 550 4.68 -22.23 -7.99
C ILE A 550 5.28 -23.55 -7.45
N GLY A 551 4.46 -24.60 -7.34
CA GLY A 551 4.87 -25.91 -6.83
C GLY A 551 4.96 -26.02 -5.30
N TYR A 552 4.80 -24.93 -4.54
CA TYR A 552 4.72 -24.95 -3.08
C TYR A 552 3.27 -25.17 -2.64
N GLN A 553 3.03 -26.24 -1.88
CA GLN A 553 1.70 -26.60 -1.37
C GLN A 553 1.42 -25.83 -0.07
N ILE A 554 0.25 -25.20 -0.01
CA ILE A 554 -0.24 -24.41 1.13
C ILE A 554 -1.49 -25.11 1.64
N SER A 555 -1.37 -25.88 2.71
CA SER A 555 -2.46 -26.66 3.30
C SER A 555 -3.08 -25.96 4.52
N ASN A 556 -2.28 -25.20 5.25
CA ASN A 556 -2.66 -24.57 6.50
C ASN A 556 -1.97 -23.22 6.70
N LEU A 557 -2.25 -22.52 7.81
CA LEU A 557 -1.68 -21.22 8.12
C LEU A 557 -0.16 -21.23 8.30
N TYR A 558 0.40 -22.32 8.82
CA TYR A 558 1.86 -22.45 8.93
C TYR A 558 2.52 -22.42 7.54
N ASP A 559 2.01 -23.21 6.60
CA ASP A 559 2.52 -23.23 5.22
C ASP A 559 2.34 -21.86 4.56
N PHE A 560 1.18 -21.23 4.77
CA PHE A 560 0.90 -19.89 4.23
C PHE A 560 1.91 -18.84 4.73
N PHE A 561 2.19 -18.78 6.02
CA PHE A 561 3.16 -17.83 6.54
C PHE A 561 4.60 -18.19 6.15
N MET A 562 4.92 -19.50 6.06
CA MET A 562 6.22 -19.95 5.57
C MET A 562 6.49 -19.57 4.11
N LEU A 563 5.46 -19.42 3.26
CA LEU A 563 5.61 -18.86 1.91
C LEU A 563 6.30 -17.48 1.95
N PHE A 564 5.86 -16.60 2.84
CA PHE A 564 6.46 -15.26 3.00
C PHE A 564 7.87 -15.32 3.61
N VAL A 565 8.10 -16.26 4.53
CA VAL A 565 9.45 -16.51 5.08
C VAL A 565 10.42 -16.89 3.96
N PHE A 566 10.05 -17.84 3.12
CA PHE A 566 10.89 -18.28 2.01
C PHE A 566 11.07 -17.16 0.97
N MET A 567 10.00 -16.49 0.60
CA MET A 567 10.04 -15.43 -0.41
C MET A 567 10.90 -14.24 0.04
N ALA A 568 10.63 -13.67 1.21
CA ALA A 568 11.38 -12.52 1.73
C ALA A 568 12.79 -12.92 2.20
N GLY A 569 12.94 -14.11 2.78
CA GLY A 569 14.24 -14.64 3.21
C GLY A 569 15.18 -14.90 2.04
N ALA A 570 14.71 -15.57 0.99
CA ALA A 570 15.51 -15.77 -0.23
C ALA A 570 15.87 -14.44 -0.89
N ALA A 571 14.92 -13.50 -1.00
CA ALA A 571 15.17 -12.16 -1.53
C ALA A 571 16.25 -11.42 -0.70
N SER A 572 16.18 -11.52 0.63
CA SER A 572 17.19 -10.92 1.54
C SER A 572 18.58 -11.50 1.29
N VAL A 573 18.72 -12.83 1.27
CA VAL A 573 20.00 -13.51 1.07
C VAL A 573 20.61 -13.16 -0.28
N ILE A 574 19.81 -13.24 -1.35
CA ILE A 574 20.27 -12.89 -2.70
C ILE A 574 20.71 -11.44 -2.77
N LEU A 575 19.92 -10.49 -2.24
CA LEU A 575 20.24 -9.08 -2.24
C LEU A 575 21.51 -8.78 -1.41
N PHE A 576 21.69 -9.47 -0.27
CA PHE A 576 22.89 -9.32 0.56
C PHE A 576 24.16 -9.70 -0.21
N PHE A 577 24.20 -10.83 -0.89
CA PHE A 577 25.35 -11.22 -1.71
C PHE A 577 25.54 -10.32 -2.94
N LEU A 578 24.42 -9.90 -3.56
CA LEU A 578 24.44 -9.02 -4.72
C LEU A 578 24.91 -7.59 -4.34
N SER A 579 24.74 -7.18 -3.09
CA SER A 579 25.04 -5.83 -2.60
C SER A 579 26.47 -5.38 -2.94
N ARG A 580 27.46 -6.28 -2.86
CA ARG A 580 28.86 -5.99 -3.21
C ARG A 580 29.03 -5.58 -4.69
N ARG A 581 28.27 -6.24 -5.59
CA ARG A 581 28.27 -5.91 -7.02
C ARG A 581 27.52 -4.61 -7.27
N LEU A 582 26.39 -4.42 -6.62
CA LEU A 582 25.58 -3.19 -6.73
C LEU A 582 26.39 -1.97 -6.29
N LEU A 583 27.15 -2.05 -5.20
CA LEU A 583 28.02 -0.96 -4.74
C LEU A 583 29.08 -0.57 -5.78
N LYS A 584 29.65 -1.53 -6.51
CA LYS A 584 30.57 -1.21 -7.62
C LYS A 584 29.85 -0.50 -8.77
N MET A 585 28.61 -0.93 -9.09
CA MET A 585 27.77 -0.34 -10.14
C MET A 585 27.25 1.07 -9.79
N MET A 586 27.23 1.45 -8.52
CA MET A 586 26.88 2.80 -8.06
C MET A 586 27.98 3.84 -8.33
N HIS A 587 29.18 3.44 -8.71
CA HIS A 587 30.31 4.32 -9.06
C HIS A 587 30.57 5.40 -7.99
N GLY A 588 30.77 4.99 -6.74
CA GLY A 588 31.15 5.86 -5.62
C GLY A 588 30.00 6.62 -4.93
N ILE A 589 28.79 6.52 -5.41
CA ILE A 589 27.59 7.02 -4.69
C ILE A 589 27.23 6.01 -3.60
N LYS A 590 27.07 6.51 -2.36
CA LYS A 590 26.70 5.66 -1.19
C LYS A 590 25.35 6.04 -0.61
#